data_a6a170d49f776d6b04a68e8dcea92fff
#
_entry.id   a6a170d49f776d6b04a68e8dcea92fff
#
_cell.length_a   1.000
_cell.length_b   1.000
_cell.length_c   1.000
_cell.angle_alpha   90.00
_cell.angle_beta   90.00
_cell.angle_gamma   90.00
#
_symmetry.space_group_name_H-M   'P 1'
#
loop_
_entity.id
_entity.type
_entity.pdbx_description
1 polymer ?
#
loop_
_entity_poly.entity_id
_entity_poly.type
_entity_poly.pdbx_seq_one_letter_code
_entity_poly.pdbx_strand_id
1 'polypeptide(L)'
;KLVIKGTGHDYLGRSSAPNSLLMWTHKMRDIKVHEQFIPAGGNTGGVPAVTVAAGSRWLEVYDQVTNQSGRFVQGGGCTSVGACGGFILGSGFGALSKRFGTGAGSMLEAEIITANRELLMQTMFIYPFLCGPLGGGGGGTFGIVSKLTLMTHELPKSLGGFMGNIHAKSDTSYRQLIKQLLDFYPAINNEHWGETIKFSPKNKIDLSLVFIDLSKEEVQRIWQPFFDWLDKHPTDYDWHIDIMAVPFKDYWNIDFWLENYPTLIQKDSRQGQPQGQFWWKSNDSAVSEYMYGYQSRWIPQKLFESPSKLADIFFDASRHWDFKLYVSKALAGAAKDAVDRDRKTCINPSVFNAAAWVLMQASDTNIFPGIPGYEPNIAYAKSLAAKVEAGMRIIRDATPHAGNYANQADYHEPDWQKTFWGNNYPQLLAVKNKYDPERIFSTHHSVGSELCG
;
A
#
# COMPACT_ATOMS: atom_id res chain seq x y z
N LYS A 1 -26.04 -8.16 -10.23
CA LYS A 1 -24.68 -7.88 -9.72
C LYS A 1 -24.62 -6.45 -9.17
N LEU A 2 -24.08 -6.26 -7.98
CA LEU A 2 -23.88 -4.97 -7.32
C LEU A 2 -22.38 -4.72 -7.16
N VAL A 3 -21.93 -3.52 -7.53
CA VAL A 3 -20.53 -3.08 -7.35
C VAL A 3 -20.53 -1.84 -6.48
N ILE A 4 -19.60 -1.79 -5.51
CA ILE A 4 -19.48 -0.69 -4.57
C ILE A 4 -18.23 0.11 -4.93
N LYS A 5 -18.39 1.41 -5.09
CA LYS A 5 -17.30 2.34 -5.37
C LYS A 5 -17.20 3.40 -4.29
N GLY A 6 -16.06 3.47 -3.61
CA GLY A 6 -15.69 4.60 -2.77
C GLY A 6 -15.13 5.74 -3.62
N THR A 7 -13.84 5.69 -3.92
CA THR A 7 -13.13 6.70 -4.73
C THR A 7 -12.60 6.18 -6.07
N GLY A 8 -12.59 4.87 -6.30
CA GLY A 8 -12.25 4.28 -7.61
C GLY A 8 -10.78 3.95 -7.85
N HIS A 9 -9.95 3.92 -6.80
CA HIS A 9 -8.50 3.66 -6.88
C HIS A 9 -8.10 2.18 -6.98
N ASP A 10 -9.00 1.28 -7.35
CA ASP A 10 -8.69 -0.16 -7.43
C ASP A 10 -7.91 -0.50 -8.69
N TYR A 11 -6.72 -1.06 -8.55
CA TYR A 11 -5.81 -1.40 -9.66
C TYR A 11 -6.33 -2.57 -10.54
N LEU A 12 -7.21 -3.42 -10.00
CA LEU A 12 -7.82 -4.53 -10.74
C LEU A 12 -9.18 -4.16 -11.36
N GLY A 13 -9.57 -2.87 -11.30
CA GLY A 13 -10.83 -2.39 -11.87
C GLY A 13 -12.09 -2.82 -11.12
N ARG A 14 -11.98 -3.33 -9.87
CA ARG A 14 -13.10 -3.86 -9.08
C ARG A 14 -14.09 -2.80 -8.60
N SER A 15 -13.75 -1.51 -8.74
CA SER A 15 -14.65 -0.38 -8.44
C SER A 15 -15.73 -0.14 -9.49
N SER A 16 -15.71 -0.87 -10.59
CA SER A 16 -16.75 -0.81 -11.65
C SER A 16 -16.84 -2.17 -12.35
N ALA A 17 -17.98 -2.48 -12.94
CA ALA A 17 -18.14 -3.67 -13.76
C ALA A 17 -19.24 -3.45 -14.81
N PRO A 18 -19.12 -4.04 -16.00
CA PRO A 18 -20.19 -3.98 -16.98
C PRO A 18 -21.46 -4.70 -16.47
N ASN A 19 -22.61 -4.25 -16.92
CA ASN A 19 -23.92 -4.86 -16.60
C ASN A 19 -24.17 -5.00 -15.08
N SER A 20 -23.77 -4.00 -14.29
CA SER A 20 -23.95 -3.98 -12.83
C SER A 20 -24.63 -2.70 -12.36
N LEU A 21 -25.29 -2.79 -11.20
CA LEU A 21 -25.70 -1.62 -10.45
C LEU A 21 -24.47 -1.09 -9.66
N LEU A 22 -24.07 0.15 -9.92
CA LEU A 22 -23.00 0.81 -9.21
C LEU A 22 -23.54 1.63 -8.03
N MET A 23 -23.14 1.27 -6.82
CA MET A 23 -23.34 2.10 -5.63
C MET A 23 -22.10 2.93 -5.36
N TRP A 24 -22.19 4.23 -5.60
CA TRP A 24 -21.07 5.16 -5.37
C TRP A 24 -21.26 5.93 -4.08
N THR A 25 -20.44 5.64 -3.08
CA THR A 25 -20.59 6.15 -1.71
C THR A 25 -19.96 7.52 -1.46
N HIS A 26 -19.48 8.20 -2.51
CA HIS A 26 -18.67 9.43 -2.42
C HIS A 26 -19.29 10.61 -1.65
N LYS A 27 -20.60 10.59 -1.39
CA LYS A 27 -21.30 11.61 -0.58
C LYS A 27 -21.34 11.27 0.91
N MET A 28 -20.98 10.04 1.31
CA MET A 28 -20.92 9.62 2.71
C MET A 28 -19.54 10.00 3.28
N ARG A 29 -19.40 11.22 3.79
CA ARG A 29 -18.07 11.81 4.11
C ARG A 29 -17.92 12.17 5.58
N ASP A 30 -18.77 11.64 6.48
CA ASP A 30 -18.70 11.92 7.89
C ASP A 30 -17.42 11.34 8.49
N ILE A 31 -16.72 12.17 9.28
CA ILE A 31 -15.52 11.79 10.03
C ILE A 31 -15.74 12.23 11.46
N LYS A 32 -15.51 11.34 12.44
CA LYS A 32 -15.64 11.64 13.85
C LYS A 32 -14.44 11.10 14.62
N VAL A 33 -13.68 12.00 15.23
CA VAL A 33 -12.57 11.64 16.14
C VAL A 33 -13.13 11.37 17.53
N HIS A 34 -12.60 10.35 18.19
CA HIS A 34 -12.98 9.91 19.55
C HIS A 34 -11.73 9.85 20.43
N GLU A 35 -11.80 10.46 21.60
CA GLU A 35 -10.76 10.32 22.63
C GLU A 35 -10.84 8.96 23.33
N GLN A 36 -12.06 8.45 23.51
CA GLN A 36 -12.39 7.22 24.23
C GLN A 36 -13.47 6.45 23.46
N PHE A 37 -13.10 5.64 22.49
CA PHE A 37 -14.02 4.79 21.74
C PHE A 37 -14.07 3.39 22.35
N ILE A 38 -15.27 2.92 22.66
CA ILE A 38 -15.51 1.55 23.10
C ILE A 38 -16.26 0.81 21.97
N PRO A 39 -15.64 -0.19 21.33
CA PRO A 39 -16.31 -0.99 20.30
C PRO A 39 -17.55 -1.69 20.85
N ALA A 40 -18.57 -1.87 20.03
CA ALA A 40 -19.79 -2.56 20.42
C ALA A 40 -19.48 -3.96 21.01
N GLY A 41 -20.09 -4.28 22.16
CA GLY A 41 -19.84 -5.51 22.91
C GLY A 41 -18.54 -5.53 23.74
N GLY A 42 -17.70 -4.49 23.61
CA GLY A 42 -16.52 -4.31 24.47
C GLY A 42 -16.91 -3.79 25.87
N ASN A 43 -16.15 -4.21 26.86
CA ASN A 43 -16.30 -3.80 28.26
C ASN A 43 -15.02 -3.24 28.89
N THR A 44 -13.97 -3.05 28.05
CA THR A 44 -12.70 -2.46 28.48
C THR A 44 -12.71 -0.95 28.31
N GLY A 45 -11.77 -0.25 28.94
CA GLY A 45 -11.60 1.20 28.77
C GLY A 45 -11.49 1.60 27.28
N GLY A 46 -12.03 2.77 26.94
CA GLY A 46 -12.03 3.26 25.57
C GLY A 46 -10.62 3.55 25.05
N VAL A 47 -10.48 3.54 23.74
CA VAL A 47 -9.21 3.86 23.07
C VAL A 47 -9.42 5.05 22.10
N PRO A 48 -8.39 5.87 21.86
CA PRO A 48 -8.46 6.91 20.84
C PRO A 48 -8.70 6.31 19.47
N ALA A 49 -9.66 6.88 18.71
CA ALA A 49 -10.08 6.33 17.44
C ALA A 49 -10.63 7.39 16.49
N VAL A 50 -10.84 7.03 15.24
CA VAL A 50 -11.59 7.81 14.26
C VAL A 50 -12.60 6.92 13.54
N THR A 51 -13.86 7.36 13.51
CA THR A 51 -14.91 6.76 12.66
C THR A 51 -14.96 7.49 11.33
N VAL A 52 -14.88 6.75 10.22
CA VAL A 52 -14.88 7.27 8.87
C VAL A 52 -15.98 6.64 8.04
N ALA A 53 -16.75 7.44 7.31
CA ALA A 53 -17.79 6.96 6.41
C ALA A 53 -17.24 6.54 5.04
N ALA A 54 -18.00 5.75 4.29
CA ALA A 54 -17.57 5.03 3.09
C ALA A 54 -17.07 5.91 1.92
N GLY A 55 -17.36 7.19 1.89
CA GLY A 55 -16.92 8.14 0.87
C GLY A 55 -15.79 9.08 1.32
N SER A 56 -15.32 8.99 2.56
CA SER A 56 -14.24 9.83 3.09
C SER A 56 -12.91 9.48 2.43
N ARG A 57 -12.12 10.50 2.09
CA ARG A 57 -10.78 10.35 1.51
C ARG A 57 -9.71 10.49 2.60
N TRP A 58 -8.54 9.89 2.38
CA TRP A 58 -7.45 9.94 3.36
C TRP A 58 -7.06 11.34 3.77
N LEU A 59 -6.97 12.30 2.82
CA LEU A 59 -6.60 13.67 3.19
C LEU A 59 -7.59 14.31 4.16
N GLU A 60 -8.89 14.04 4.02
CA GLU A 60 -9.92 14.55 4.92
C GLU A 60 -9.78 13.94 6.33
N VAL A 61 -9.44 12.66 6.37
CA VAL A 61 -9.18 11.95 7.64
C VAL A 61 -7.90 12.46 8.30
N TYR A 62 -6.83 12.67 7.53
CA TYR A 62 -5.58 13.22 8.05
C TYR A 62 -5.73 14.65 8.55
N ASP A 63 -6.54 15.47 7.90
CA ASP A 63 -6.83 16.81 8.40
C ASP A 63 -7.49 16.76 9.80
N GLN A 64 -8.52 15.93 9.97
CA GLN A 64 -9.22 15.80 11.25
C GLN A 64 -8.33 15.15 12.34
N VAL A 65 -7.60 14.09 12.00
CA VAL A 65 -6.84 13.31 12.97
C VAL A 65 -5.48 13.95 13.27
N THR A 66 -4.74 14.39 12.23
CA THR A 66 -3.39 14.90 12.42
C THR A 66 -3.38 16.40 12.66
N ASN A 67 -3.96 17.19 11.75
CA ASN A 67 -3.87 18.64 11.86
C ASN A 67 -4.70 19.20 13.01
N GLN A 68 -5.92 18.65 13.24
CA GLN A 68 -6.84 19.18 14.24
C GLN A 68 -6.72 18.50 15.59
N SER A 69 -6.43 17.17 15.63
CA SER A 69 -6.42 16.39 16.89
C SER A 69 -5.03 15.98 17.35
N GLY A 70 -3.96 16.25 16.58
CA GLY A 70 -2.57 15.93 16.96
C GLY A 70 -2.29 14.44 17.13
N ARG A 71 -2.99 13.57 16.37
CA ARG A 71 -2.84 12.12 16.41
C ARG A 71 -2.46 11.56 15.04
N PHE A 72 -2.04 10.30 15.02
CA PHE A 72 -1.74 9.57 13.79
C PHE A 72 -2.81 8.49 13.52
N VAL A 73 -3.19 8.30 12.26
CA VAL A 73 -3.98 7.15 11.79
C VAL A 73 -3.24 6.45 10.65
N GLN A 74 -3.20 5.12 10.69
CA GLN A 74 -2.53 4.32 9.68
C GLN A 74 -3.35 4.29 8.39
N GLY A 75 -2.80 4.91 7.33
CA GLY A 75 -3.44 5.01 6.03
C GLY A 75 -2.44 5.08 4.88
N GLY A 76 -2.94 5.32 3.66
CA GLY A 76 -2.14 5.40 2.44
C GLY A 76 -1.58 6.79 2.14
N GLY A 77 -0.48 6.88 1.40
CA GLY A 77 0.14 8.16 1.02
C GLY A 77 -0.62 8.93 -0.08
N CYS A 78 -1.45 8.27 -0.86
CA CYS A 78 -2.26 8.94 -1.90
C CYS A 78 -3.51 9.57 -1.26
N THR A 79 -3.58 10.90 -1.29
CA THR A 79 -4.57 11.71 -0.58
C THR A 79 -6.01 11.49 -1.01
N SER A 80 -6.25 11.07 -2.25
CA SER A 80 -7.58 10.87 -2.84
C SER A 80 -8.14 9.45 -2.69
N VAL A 81 -7.37 8.50 -2.15
CA VAL A 81 -7.83 7.12 -1.86
C VAL A 81 -8.86 7.15 -0.73
N GLY A 82 -9.91 6.32 -0.87
CA GLY A 82 -10.96 6.17 0.14
C GLY A 82 -10.45 5.50 1.41
N ALA A 83 -10.70 6.12 2.55
CA ALA A 83 -10.26 5.66 3.86
C ALA A 83 -11.14 4.52 4.43
N CYS A 84 -12.39 4.42 3.97
CA CYS A 84 -13.33 3.39 4.41
C CYS A 84 -13.74 2.54 3.21
N GLY A 85 -13.05 1.46 2.95
CA GLY A 85 -13.36 0.60 1.80
C GLY A 85 -12.20 -0.29 1.40
N GLY A 86 -12.01 -0.48 0.09
CA GLY A 86 -11.06 -1.43 -0.48
C GLY A 86 -9.63 -1.35 0.08
N PHE A 87 -9.16 -0.14 0.42
CA PHE A 87 -7.84 0.04 1.03
C PHE A 87 -7.72 -0.76 2.34
N ILE A 88 -8.57 -0.47 3.34
CA ILE A 88 -8.57 -1.15 4.65
C ILE A 88 -8.98 -2.61 4.52
N LEU A 89 -10.08 -2.87 3.80
CA LEU A 89 -10.63 -4.22 3.66
C LEU A 89 -9.70 -5.18 2.93
N GLY A 90 -8.74 -4.67 2.15
CA GLY A 90 -7.74 -5.46 1.46
C GLY A 90 -6.35 -5.45 2.11
N SER A 91 -6.22 -5.08 3.37
CA SER A 91 -5.06 -4.97 4.24
C SER A 91 -4.67 -3.52 4.57
N GLY A 92 -4.45 -2.63 3.58
CA GLY A 92 -4.17 -1.22 3.82
C GLY A 92 -2.74 -0.92 4.27
N PHE A 93 -1.75 -1.17 3.40
CA PHE A 93 -0.36 -0.79 3.66
C PHE A 93 -0.11 0.69 3.36
N GLY A 94 0.55 1.38 4.27
CA GLY A 94 1.06 2.74 4.11
C GLY A 94 2.56 2.81 4.35
N ALA A 95 3.13 4.01 4.23
CA ALA A 95 4.56 4.26 4.40
C ALA A 95 5.09 3.81 5.77
N LEU A 96 4.26 3.88 6.81
CA LEU A 96 4.62 3.60 8.19
C LEU A 96 4.08 2.26 8.71
N SER A 97 3.76 1.31 7.84
CA SER A 97 3.20 0.01 8.25
C SER A 97 4.16 -0.82 9.12
N LYS A 98 5.45 -0.62 9.02
CA LYS A 98 6.42 -1.26 9.94
C LYS A 98 6.26 -0.79 11.39
N ARG A 99 5.86 0.46 11.61
CA ARG A 99 5.63 1.01 12.96
C ARG A 99 4.21 0.73 13.46
N PHE A 100 3.20 0.95 12.62
CA PHE A 100 1.80 0.97 13.04
C PHE A 100 0.96 -0.21 12.54
N GLY A 101 1.55 -1.13 11.75
CA GLY A 101 0.84 -2.24 11.13
C GLY A 101 0.06 -1.81 9.89
N THR A 102 -0.91 -2.64 9.52
CA THR A 102 -1.81 -2.35 8.40
C THR A 102 -3.04 -1.56 8.87
N GLY A 103 -3.76 -0.96 7.92
CA GLY A 103 -5.05 -0.36 8.21
C GLY A 103 -6.07 -1.40 8.72
N ALA A 104 -6.01 -2.63 8.22
CA ALA A 104 -6.85 -3.74 8.70
C ALA A 104 -6.57 -4.07 10.17
N GLY A 105 -5.30 -4.08 10.59
CA GLY A 105 -4.90 -4.30 11.99
C GLY A 105 -5.28 -3.15 12.92
N SER A 106 -5.60 -1.97 12.37
CA SER A 106 -6.09 -0.81 13.13
C SER A 106 -7.61 -0.76 13.24
N MET A 107 -8.35 -1.66 12.58
CA MET A 107 -9.82 -1.66 12.56
C MET A 107 -10.39 -2.15 13.91
N LEU A 108 -11.19 -1.30 14.55
CA LEU A 108 -11.87 -1.57 15.83
C LEU A 108 -13.32 -2.03 15.61
N GLU A 109 -13.99 -1.41 14.63
CA GLU A 109 -15.40 -1.65 14.35
C GLU A 109 -15.72 -1.36 12.88
N ALA A 110 -16.67 -2.09 12.32
CA ALA A 110 -17.23 -1.86 11.00
C ALA A 110 -18.75 -1.93 11.03
N GLU A 111 -19.41 -1.00 10.36
CA GLU A 111 -20.83 -1.06 10.02
C GLU A 111 -20.98 -1.61 8.61
N ILE A 112 -21.67 -2.74 8.47
CA ILE A 112 -21.82 -3.44 7.19
C ILE A 112 -23.28 -3.84 6.95
N ILE A 113 -23.74 -3.67 5.70
CA ILE A 113 -25.04 -4.17 5.22
C ILE A 113 -24.78 -5.42 4.40
N THR A 114 -25.32 -6.56 4.82
CA THR A 114 -25.17 -7.87 4.16
C THR A 114 -26.11 -8.06 2.98
N ALA A 115 -25.94 -9.14 2.23
CA ALA A 115 -26.84 -9.53 1.13
C ALA A 115 -28.28 -9.74 1.61
N ASN A 116 -28.46 -10.18 2.85
CA ASN A 116 -29.79 -10.37 3.47
C ASN A 116 -30.41 -9.05 3.97
N ARG A 117 -29.81 -7.89 3.67
CA ARG A 117 -30.28 -6.55 4.10
C ARG A 117 -30.18 -6.32 5.61
N GLU A 118 -29.37 -7.08 6.32
CA GLU A 118 -29.11 -6.90 7.72
C GLU A 118 -28.01 -5.86 7.91
N LEU A 119 -28.23 -4.89 8.80
CA LEU A 119 -27.22 -3.96 9.27
C LEU A 119 -26.51 -4.57 10.48
N LEU A 120 -25.25 -4.88 10.31
CA LEU A 120 -24.43 -5.50 11.36
C LEU A 120 -23.33 -4.54 11.83
N MET A 121 -23.17 -4.48 13.16
CA MET A 121 -22.01 -3.85 13.80
C MET A 121 -20.97 -4.94 14.08
N GLN A 122 -19.85 -4.85 13.39
CA GLN A 122 -18.79 -5.84 13.41
C GLN A 122 -17.68 -5.39 14.34
N THR A 123 -17.34 -6.18 15.33
CA THR A 123 -16.20 -5.98 16.23
C THR A 123 -15.53 -7.32 16.53
N MET A 124 -14.38 -7.31 17.17
CA MET A 124 -13.77 -8.53 17.68
C MET A 124 -14.63 -9.23 18.77
N PHE A 125 -15.60 -8.53 19.36
CA PHE A 125 -16.50 -9.03 20.40
C PHE A 125 -17.83 -9.53 19.85
N ILE A 126 -18.32 -8.87 18.78
CA ILE A 126 -19.60 -9.21 18.12
C ILE A 126 -19.27 -9.70 16.70
N TYR A 127 -19.73 -10.90 16.36
CA TYR A 127 -19.44 -11.57 15.09
C TYR A 127 -17.93 -11.69 14.78
N PRO A 128 -17.09 -12.24 15.67
CA PRO A 128 -15.64 -12.33 15.46
C PRO A 128 -15.25 -13.06 14.18
N PHE A 129 -16.12 -13.95 13.67
CA PHE A 129 -15.96 -14.67 12.41
C PHE A 129 -16.03 -13.77 11.17
N LEU A 130 -16.58 -12.57 11.23
CA LEU A 130 -16.61 -11.61 10.12
C LEU A 130 -15.56 -10.50 10.30
N CYS A 131 -15.14 -10.20 11.53
CA CYS A 131 -14.14 -9.14 11.80
C CYS A 131 -12.78 -9.45 11.14
N GLY A 132 -12.28 -10.67 11.29
CA GLY A 132 -11.08 -11.12 10.57
C GLY A 132 -11.23 -10.97 9.06
N PRO A 133 -12.28 -11.53 8.42
CA PRO A 133 -12.54 -11.40 7.00
C PRO A 133 -12.69 -9.96 6.48
N LEU A 134 -13.32 -9.05 7.20
CA LEU A 134 -13.35 -7.64 6.82
C LEU A 134 -11.96 -7.00 6.86
N GLY A 135 -11.13 -7.40 7.80
CA GLY A 135 -9.71 -7.00 7.83
C GLY A 135 -8.85 -7.89 6.94
N GLY A 136 -8.79 -7.62 5.64
CA GLY A 136 -7.91 -8.32 4.70
C GLY A 136 -8.59 -9.19 3.66
N GLY A 137 -9.89 -9.47 3.77
CA GLY A 137 -10.62 -10.34 2.82
C GLY A 137 -11.03 -9.66 1.50
N GLY A 138 -10.71 -8.39 1.31
CA GLY A 138 -10.95 -7.65 0.08
C GLY A 138 -12.20 -6.76 0.11
N GLY A 139 -12.10 -5.62 -0.56
CA GLY A 139 -13.19 -4.66 -0.68
C GLY A 139 -14.35 -5.17 -1.53
N GLY A 140 -15.59 -4.82 -1.13
CA GLY A 140 -16.78 -5.17 -1.90
C GLY A 140 -17.10 -6.66 -1.97
N THR A 141 -16.61 -7.46 -1.01
CA THR A 141 -16.72 -8.93 -1.01
C THR A 141 -17.88 -9.45 -0.15
N PHE A 142 -18.05 -8.91 1.06
CA PHE A 142 -18.98 -9.50 2.05
C PHE A 142 -20.25 -8.67 2.28
N GLY A 143 -20.30 -7.46 1.76
CA GLY A 143 -21.39 -6.52 1.94
C GLY A 143 -20.97 -5.08 1.67
N ILE A 144 -21.89 -4.15 1.95
CA ILE A 144 -21.68 -2.72 1.83
C ILE A 144 -21.19 -2.20 3.17
N VAL A 145 -19.91 -1.85 3.28
CA VAL A 145 -19.38 -1.17 4.46
C VAL A 145 -19.77 0.30 4.37
N SER A 146 -20.50 0.79 5.36
CA SER A 146 -20.95 2.19 5.45
C SER A 146 -20.00 3.04 6.29
N LYS A 147 -19.40 2.46 7.35
CA LYS A 147 -18.45 3.11 8.25
C LYS A 147 -17.41 2.13 8.75
N LEU A 148 -16.20 2.65 9.00
CA LEU A 148 -15.16 1.98 9.77
C LEU A 148 -14.70 2.85 10.92
N THR A 149 -14.40 2.24 12.06
CA THR A 149 -13.72 2.90 13.18
C THR A 149 -12.31 2.33 13.29
N LEU A 150 -11.31 3.21 13.18
CA LEU A 150 -9.90 2.88 13.18
C LEU A 150 -9.24 3.40 14.45
N MET A 151 -8.35 2.62 15.04
CA MET A 151 -7.47 3.07 16.10
C MET A 151 -6.61 4.23 15.63
N THR A 152 -6.43 5.25 16.49
CA THR A 152 -5.43 6.30 16.27
C THR A 152 -4.28 6.13 17.27
N HIS A 153 -3.11 6.62 16.90
CA HIS A 153 -1.88 6.48 17.65
C HIS A 153 -1.36 7.85 18.08
N GLU A 154 -0.39 7.86 18.97
CA GLU A 154 0.38 9.07 19.24
C GLU A 154 1.10 9.52 17.97
N LEU A 155 1.18 10.84 17.80
CA LEU A 155 1.83 11.44 16.64
C LEU A 155 3.34 11.24 16.74
N PRO A 156 4.01 10.70 15.69
CA PRO A 156 5.48 10.72 15.64
C PRO A 156 6.02 12.15 15.76
N LYS A 157 7.22 12.31 16.31
CA LYS A 157 7.83 13.63 16.48
C LYS A 157 8.23 14.24 15.15
N SER A 158 8.82 13.44 14.27
CA SER A 158 9.32 13.85 12.96
C SER A 158 8.97 12.85 11.87
N LEU A 159 8.87 13.37 10.66
CA LEU A 159 8.91 12.59 9.41
C LEU A 159 10.07 13.11 8.58
N GLY A 160 10.84 12.21 7.99
CA GLY A 160 11.91 12.59 7.07
C GLY A 160 11.82 11.87 5.74
N GLY A 161 12.49 12.46 4.76
CA GLY A 161 12.74 11.90 3.45
C GLY A 161 14.23 11.63 3.25
N PHE A 162 14.55 10.46 2.68
CA PHE A 162 15.88 10.07 2.23
C PHE A 162 15.76 9.80 0.73
N MET A 163 16.10 10.80 -0.07
CA MET A 163 15.81 10.86 -1.50
C MET A 163 17.09 11.00 -2.31
N GLY A 164 17.23 10.21 -3.34
CA GLY A 164 18.39 10.36 -4.22
C GLY A 164 18.56 9.19 -5.19
N ASN A 165 19.72 9.16 -5.81
CA ASN A 165 20.04 8.09 -6.75
C ASN A 165 21.53 7.75 -6.76
N ILE A 166 21.81 6.53 -7.21
CA ILE A 166 23.16 6.00 -7.40
C ILE A 166 23.20 5.39 -8.78
N HIS A 167 24.14 5.82 -9.61
CA HIS A 167 24.38 5.30 -10.94
C HIS A 167 25.69 4.52 -10.97
N ALA A 168 25.62 3.25 -11.34
CA ALA A 168 26.80 2.41 -11.56
C ALA A 168 27.24 2.44 -13.02
N LYS A 169 28.55 2.59 -13.26
CA LYS A 169 29.13 2.80 -14.61
C LYS A 169 29.26 1.53 -15.44
N SER A 170 29.02 0.36 -14.84
CA SER A 170 29.06 -0.94 -15.51
C SER A 170 28.07 -1.92 -14.91
N ASP A 171 27.75 -2.98 -15.60
CA ASP A 171 26.91 -4.09 -15.10
C ASP A 171 27.56 -4.78 -13.89
N THR A 172 28.89 -4.88 -13.88
CA THR A 172 29.65 -5.44 -12.74
C THR A 172 29.50 -4.55 -11.52
N SER A 173 29.73 -3.25 -11.65
CA SER A 173 29.57 -2.28 -10.56
C SER A 173 28.10 -2.24 -10.09
N TYR A 174 27.12 -2.37 -11.02
CA TYR A 174 25.71 -2.38 -10.64
C TYR A 174 25.32 -3.61 -9.81
N ARG A 175 25.79 -4.79 -10.20
CA ARG A 175 25.58 -6.02 -9.40
C ARG A 175 26.21 -5.91 -8.02
N GLN A 176 27.41 -5.32 -7.94
CA GLN A 176 28.09 -5.04 -6.68
C GLN A 176 27.32 -4.03 -5.82
N LEU A 177 26.76 -2.96 -6.43
CA LEU A 177 25.94 -1.97 -5.73
C LEU A 177 24.68 -2.60 -5.14
N ILE A 178 23.97 -3.44 -5.92
CA ILE A 178 22.79 -4.17 -5.44
C ILE A 178 23.17 -5.03 -4.24
N LYS A 179 24.26 -5.81 -4.35
CA LYS A 179 24.74 -6.65 -3.24
C LYS A 179 25.04 -5.82 -1.99
N GLN A 180 25.76 -4.71 -2.12
CA GLN A 180 26.13 -3.85 -1.00
C GLN A 180 24.89 -3.24 -0.32
N LEU A 181 23.89 -2.84 -1.11
CA LEU A 181 22.63 -2.34 -0.58
C LEU A 181 21.85 -3.42 0.15
N LEU A 182 21.86 -4.66 -0.32
CA LEU A 182 21.22 -5.79 0.32
C LEU A 182 21.96 -6.23 1.61
N ASP A 183 23.29 -6.14 1.64
CA ASP A 183 24.09 -6.31 2.87
C ASP A 183 23.72 -5.25 3.92
N PHE A 184 23.44 -4.02 3.48
CA PHE A 184 23.05 -2.90 4.34
C PHE A 184 21.57 -2.95 4.75
N TYR A 185 20.71 -3.65 3.99
CA TYR A 185 19.25 -3.66 4.16
C TYR A 185 18.75 -3.91 5.60
N PRO A 186 19.38 -4.80 6.41
CA PRO A 186 18.98 -5.01 7.81
C PRO A 186 18.99 -3.73 8.67
N ALA A 187 19.83 -2.75 8.34
CA ALA A 187 19.87 -1.47 9.07
C ALA A 187 18.61 -0.61 8.88
N ILE A 188 17.89 -0.82 7.77
CA ILE A 188 16.66 -0.08 7.43
C ILE A 188 15.40 -0.97 7.46
N ASN A 189 15.53 -2.27 7.72
CA ASN A 189 14.38 -3.16 7.82
C ASN A 189 13.81 -3.18 9.26
N ASN A 190 13.33 -2.03 9.72
CA ASN A 190 12.77 -1.85 11.05
C ASN A 190 11.64 -0.82 11.06
N GLU A 191 11.07 -0.54 12.22
CA GLU A 191 9.90 0.30 12.41
C GLU A 191 10.07 1.79 12.05
N HIS A 192 11.30 2.26 11.90
CA HIS A 192 11.58 3.65 11.55
C HIS A 192 11.52 3.93 10.05
N TRP A 193 11.58 2.92 9.19
CA TRP A 193 11.74 3.10 7.74
C TRP A 193 10.57 2.61 6.92
N GLY A 194 10.34 3.31 5.80
CA GLY A 194 9.30 2.95 4.83
C GLY A 194 9.61 3.42 3.42
N GLU A 195 8.66 3.21 2.53
CA GLU A 195 8.66 3.54 1.12
C GLU A 195 9.66 2.73 0.27
N THR A 196 10.32 3.30 -0.75
CA THR A 196 10.77 2.51 -1.90
C THR A 196 12.23 2.66 -2.26
N ILE A 197 12.80 1.58 -2.78
CA ILE A 197 14.06 1.52 -3.51
C ILE A 197 13.74 1.02 -4.92
N LYS A 198 14.07 1.80 -5.95
CA LYS A 198 13.80 1.44 -7.36
C LYS A 198 15.08 0.97 -8.03
N PHE A 199 15.01 -0.17 -8.70
CA PHE A 199 16.09 -0.77 -9.50
C PHE A 199 15.77 -0.60 -10.99
N SER A 200 16.73 -0.10 -11.78
CA SER A 200 16.53 0.27 -13.17
C SER A 200 17.45 -0.53 -14.11
N PRO A 201 16.99 -0.88 -15.32
CA PRO A 201 17.82 -1.52 -16.36
C PRO A 201 19.01 -0.65 -16.83
N LYS A 202 19.03 0.63 -16.46
CA LYS A 202 20.09 1.59 -16.78
C LYS A 202 21.18 1.65 -15.69
N ASN A 203 21.38 0.59 -14.92
CA ASN A 203 22.36 0.52 -13.82
C ASN A 203 22.17 1.62 -12.76
N LYS A 204 20.92 1.97 -12.47
CA LYS A 204 20.56 3.04 -11.54
C LYS A 204 19.68 2.50 -10.41
N ILE A 205 19.99 2.91 -9.19
CA ILE A 205 19.12 2.76 -8.03
C ILE A 205 18.59 4.15 -7.65
N ASP A 206 17.26 4.30 -7.58
CA ASP A 206 16.62 5.48 -7.00
C ASP A 206 16.13 5.12 -5.59
N LEU A 207 16.48 5.96 -4.62
CA LEU A 207 16.08 5.85 -3.22
C LEU A 207 14.99 6.88 -2.96
N SER A 208 13.85 6.43 -2.47
CA SER A 208 12.71 7.26 -2.09
C SER A 208 12.18 6.70 -0.77
N LEU A 209 12.99 6.79 0.28
CA LEU A 209 12.64 6.27 1.59
C LEU A 209 12.07 7.38 2.47
N VAL A 210 11.19 7.00 3.38
CA VAL A 210 10.76 7.86 4.49
C VAL A 210 11.24 7.27 5.80
N PHE A 211 11.44 8.13 6.79
CA PHE A 211 11.79 7.71 8.16
C PHE A 211 11.02 8.52 9.19
N ILE A 212 10.82 7.96 10.37
CA ILE A 212 10.15 8.62 11.51
C ILE A 212 11.01 8.55 12.76
N ASP A 213 10.84 9.57 13.62
CA ASP A 213 11.46 9.67 14.95
C ASP A 213 12.99 9.54 14.93
N LEU A 214 13.60 9.93 13.83
CA LEU A 214 15.05 10.06 13.67
C LEU A 214 15.40 11.49 13.26
N SER A 215 16.52 12.01 13.74
CA SER A 215 17.08 13.26 13.25
C SER A 215 17.86 13.04 11.96
N LYS A 216 18.14 14.12 11.23
CA LYS A 216 18.98 14.09 10.02
C LYS A 216 20.36 13.51 10.31
N GLU A 217 20.96 13.87 11.45
CA GLU A 217 22.28 13.42 11.89
C GLU A 217 22.28 11.93 12.25
N GLU A 218 21.19 11.43 12.85
CA GLU A 218 21.03 9.99 13.13
C GLU A 218 20.92 9.19 11.83
N VAL A 219 20.12 9.65 10.88
CA VAL A 219 19.99 9.03 9.56
C VAL A 219 21.33 9.03 8.82
N GLN A 220 22.04 10.15 8.83
CA GLN A 220 23.37 10.25 8.23
C GLN A 220 24.36 9.26 8.86
N ARG A 221 24.34 9.12 10.19
CA ARG A 221 25.18 8.15 10.92
C ARG A 221 24.83 6.70 10.58
N ILE A 222 23.53 6.37 10.45
CA ILE A 222 23.09 5.03 10.03
C ILE A 222 23.63 4.69 8.65
N TRP A 223 23.54 5.64 7.70
CA TRP A 223 23.96 5.42 6.31
C TRP A 223 25.46 5.64 6.06
N GLN A 224 26.21 6.19 7.01
CA GLN A 224 27.63 6.50 6.85
C GLN A 224 28.48 5.32 6.34
N PRO A 225 28.31 4.06 6.84
CA PRO A 225 29.09 2.94 6.31
C PRO A 225 28.83 2.66 4.82
N PHE A 226 27.60 2.93 4.35
CA PHE A 226 27.25 2.79 2.94
C PHE A 226 27.84 3.93 2.11
N PHE A 227 27.82 5.17 2.62
CA PHE A 227 28.44 6.32 1.96
C PHE A 227 29.95 6.16 1.86
N ASP A 228 30.60 5.74 2.94
CA ASP A 228 32.06 5.48 2.96
C ASP A 228 32.45 4.39 1.93
N TRP A 229 31.58 3.43 1.71
CA TRP A 229 31.80 2.42 0.69
C TRP A 229 31.68 3.01 -0.72
N LEU A 230 30.68 3.84 -1.02
CA LEU A 230 30.54 4.53 -2.31
C LEU A 230 31.74 5.44 -2.57
N ASP A 231 32.19 6.21 -1.59
CA ASP A 231 33.31 7.15 -1.71
C ASP A 231 34.66 6.46 -1.95
N LYS A 232 34.79 5.20 -1.54
CA LYS A 232 35.98 4.37 -1.86
C LYS A 232 36.01 3.86 -3.31
N HIS A 233 34.91 4.01 -4.06
CA HIS A 233 34.78 3.52 -5.43
C HIS A 233 34.31 4.61 -6.41
N PRO A 234 34.98 5.79 -6.46
CA PRO A 234 34.52 6.96 -7.22
C PRO A 234 34.57 6.74 -8.74
N THR A 235 35.35 5.74 -9.19
CA THR A 235 35.41 5.35 -10.62
C THR A 235 34.21 4.52 -11.04
N ASP A 236 33.48 3.90 -10.09
CA ASP A 236 32.40 2.96 -10.35
C ASP A 236 31.01 3.59 -10.17
N TYR A 237 30.90 4.61 -9.30
CA TYR A 237 29.60 5.17 -8.91
C TYR A 237 29.59 6.70 -8.98
N ASP A 238 28.46 7.22 -9.49
CA ASP A 238 28.05 8.61 -9.30
C ASP A 238 26.78 8.60 -8.42
N TRP A 239 26.76 9.40 -7.36
CA TRP A 239 25.63 9.38 -6.44
C TRP A 239 25.29 10.76 -5.87
N HIS A 240 24.00 10.94 -5.57
CA HIS A 240 23.49 12.11 -4.87
C HIS A 240 22.32 11.70 -4.00
N ILE A 241 22.35 12.09 -2.72
CA ILE A 241 21.30 11.77 -1.74
C ILE A 241 21.04 13.00 -0.88
N ASP A 242 19.77 13.39 -0.78
CA ASP A 242 19.27 14.43 0.09
C ASP A 242 18.54 13.82 1.29
N ILE A 243 18.81 14.38 2.48
CA ILE A 243 18.14 13.99 3.72
C ILE A 243 17.41 15.21 4.25
N MET A 244 16.09 15.10 4.40
CA MET A 244 15.24 16.12 5.00
C MET A 244 14.47 15.55 6.19
N ALA A 245 14.15 16.38 7.18
CA ALA A 245 13.27 16.03 8.28
C ALA A 245 12.38 17.23 8.60
N VAL A 246 11.10 16.95 8.84
CA VAL A 246 10.07 17.95 9.18
C VAL A 246 9.29 17.48 10.41
N PRO A 247 8.69 18.40 11.19
CA PRO A 247 7.78 17.99 12.26
C PRO A 247 6.63 17.20 11.68
N PHE A 248 6.28 16.06 12.28
CA PHE A 248 5.22 15.20 11.73
C PHE A 248 3.86 15.92 11.68
N LYS A 249 3.58 16.82 12.61
CA LYS A 249 2.34 17.63 12.64
C LYS A 249 2.10 18.43 11.36
N ASP A 250 3.16 18.76 10.62
CA ASP A 250 3.09 19.57 9.39
C ASP A 250 2.98 18.73 8.12
N TYR A 251 3.03 17.39 8.24
CA TYR A 251 3.05 16.49 7.08
C TYR A 251 1.79 16.60 6.20
N TRP A 252 0.63 16.83 6.81
CA TRP A 252 -0.62 17.02 6.08
C TRP A 252 -1.09 18.48 6.04
N ASN A 253 -0.26 19.41 6.49
CA ASN A 253 -0.53 20.84 6.48
C ASN A 253 -0.14 21.45 5.12
N ILE A 254 -1.14 21.81 4.31
CA ILE A 254 -0.91 22.39 2.97
C ILE A 254 -0.11 23.69 3.03
N ASP A 255 -0.37 24.56 4.02
CA ASP A 255 0.29 25.87 4.11
C ASP A 255 1.79 25.70 4.37
N PHE A 256 2.18 24.73 5.20
CA PHE A 256 3.57 24.35 5.41
C PHE A 256 4.26 23.97 4.09
N TRP A 257 3.62 23.12 3.28
CA TRP A 257 4.21 22.67 2.01
C TRP A 257 4.26 23.77 0.96
N LEU A 258 3.25 24.63 0.87
CA LEU A 258 3.26 25.76 -0.05
C LEU A 258 4.33 26.79 0.29
N GLU A 259 4.60 27.01 1.58
CA GLU A 259 5.63 27.93 2.04
C GLU A 259 7.05 27.38 1.85
N ASN A 260 7.28 26.11 2.21
CA ASN A 260 8.62 25.56 2.30
C ASN A 260 9.02 24.72 1.08
N TYR A 261 8.07 24.01 0.44
CA TYR A 261 8.33 23.04 -0.64
C TYR A 261 7.23 23.04 -1.73
N PRO A 262 6.91 24.20 -2.36
CA PRO A 262 5.76 24.33 -3.26
C PRO A 262 5.83 23.44 -4.50
N THR A 263 7.02 22.95 -4.84
CA THR A 263 7.22 22.05 -5.99
C THR A 263 6.79 20.61 -5.72
N LEU A 264 6.57 20.22 -4.46
CA LEU A 264 6.23 18.84 -4.09
C LEU A 264 4.72 18.58 -4.11
N ILE A 265 3.89 19.61 -4.00
CA ILE A 265 2.44 19.46 -3.94
C ILE A 265 1.72 20.25 -5.03
N GLN A 266 0.49 19.84 -5.30
CA GLN A 266 -0.47 20.57 -6.12
C GLN A 266 -1.75 20.82 -5.32
N LYS A 267 -2.09 22.09 -5.10
CA LYS A 267 -3.34 22.49 -4.45
C LYS A 267 -4.54 22.15 -5.33
N ASP A 268 -5.58 21.60 -4.73
CA ASP A 268 -6.88 21.41 -5.41
C ASP A 268 -7.65 22.73 -5.44
N SER A 269 -7.61 23.40 -6.58
CA SER A 269 -8.30 24.67 -6.80
C SER A 269 -9.67 24.54 -7.47
N ARG A 270 -10.17 23.31 -7.64
CA ARG A 270 -11.47 23.08 -8.29
C ARG A 270 -12.61 23.61 -7.43
N GLN A 271 -13.60 24.23 -8.08
CA GLN A 271 -14.77 24.80 -7.40
C GLN A 271 -15.52 23.72 -6.59
N GLY A 272 -15.90 24.03 -5.37
CA GLY A 272 -16.67 23.15 -4.48
C GLY A 272 -15.84 22.12 -3.72
N GLN A 273 -14.52 22.12 -3.85
CA GLN A 273 -13.67 21.30 -3.00
C GLN A 273 -13.45 21.96 -1.62
N PRO A 274 -13.32 21.16 -0.53
CA PRO A 274 -12.97 21.69 0.77
C PRO A 274 -11.63 22.44 0.73
N GLN A 275 -11.46 23.41 1.61
CA GLN A 275 -10.17 24.09 1.79
C GLN A 275 -9.12 23.11 2.29
N GLY A 276 -7.84 23.36 1.97
CA GLY A 276 -6.73 22.51 2.43
C GLY A 276 -6.52 21.25 1.60
N GLN A 277 -7.29 21.02 0.53
CA GLN A 277 -7.09 19.85 -0.32
C GLN A 277 -5.90 20.02 -1.25
N PHE A 278 -5.06 18.98 -1.29
CA PHE A 278 -3.91 18.90 -2.21
C PHE A 278 -3.58 17.44 -2.54
N TRP A 279 -2.70 17.24 -3.50
CA TRP A 279 -2.06 15.96 -3.75
C TRP A 279 -0.56 16.13 -4.00
N TRP A 280 0.20 15.08 -3.77
CA TRP A 280 1.61 15.05 -4.11
C TRP A 280 1.77 15.07 -5.64
N LYS A 281 2.64 15.92 -6.18
CA LYS A 281 2.88 15.96 -7.63
C LYS A 281 3.34 14.62 -8.21
N SER A 282 3.98 13.78 -7.41
CA SER A 282 4.32 12.40 -7.78
C SER A 282 3.09 11.52 -8.09
N ASN A 283 1.88 11.95 -7.71
CA ASN A 283 0.62 11.26 -7.97
C ASN A 283 -0.18 11.88 -9.12
N ASP A 284 0.33 12.92 -9.81
CA ASP A 284 -0.40 13.56 -10.93
C ASP A 284 -0.76 12.57 -12.04
N SER A 285 0.11 11.59 -12.30
CA SER A 285 -0.10 10.56 -13.31
C SER A 285 -1.16 9.52 -12.93
N ALA A 286 -1.63 9.48 -11.69
CA ALA A 286 -2.63 8.50 -11.26
C ALA A 286 -4.01 8.71 -11.91
N VAL A 287 -4.28 9.90 -12.45
CA VAL A 287 -5.48 10.20 -13.24
C VAL A 287 -5.25 9.77 -14.68
N SER A 288 -6.19 8.99 -15.25
CA SER A 288 -6.10 8.44 -16.61
C SER A 288 -4.88 7.53 -16.87
N GLU A 289 -4.31 6.95 -15.84
CA GLU A 289 -3.28 5.94 -15.96
C GLU A 289 -3.91 4.63 -16.47
N TYR A 290 -3.36 4.09 -17.54
CA TYR A 290 -3.76 2.82 -18.12
C TYR A 290 -2.66 1.77 -17.88
N MET A 291 -2.99 0.74 -17.10
CA MET A 291 -2.04 -0.31 -16.73
C MET A 291 -1.85 -1.32 -17.85
N TYR A 292 -0.62 -1.47 -18.30
CA TYR A 292 -0.22 -2.46 -19.33
C TYR A 292 0.28 -3.75 -18.70
N GLY A 293 1.02 -3.65 -17.61
CA GLY A 293 1.47 -4.74 -16.77
C GLY A 293 1.62 -4.26 -15.34
N TYR A 294 1.13 -5.05 -14.39
CA TYR A 294 1.17 -4.70 -12.97
C TYR A 294 1.32 -5.98 -12.16
N GLN A 295 2.54 -6.30 -11.74
CA GLN A 295 2.84 -7.55 -11.05
C GLN A 295 3.66 -7.28 -9.81
N SER A 296 3.38 -8.03 -8.75
CA SER A 296 4.01 -7.83 -7.47
C SER A 296 4.25 -9.14 -6.71
N ARG A 297 5.11 -9.10 -5.69
CA ARG A 297 5.46 -10.28 -4.90
C ARG A 297 6.10 -9.91 -3.58
N TRP A 298 5.79 -10.61 -2.48
CA TRP A 298 6.57 -10.52 -1.26
C TRP A 298 7.91 -11.21 -1.40
N ILE A 299 8.95 -10.60 -0.81
CA ILE A 299 10.30 -11.18 -0.74
C ILE A 299 10.52 -11.69 0.68
N PRO A 300 10.62 -13.02 0.88
CA PRO A 300 10.85 -13.59 2.19
C PRO A 300 12.16 -13.08 2.81
N GLN A 301 12.14 -12.82 4.12
CA GLN A 301 13.31 -12.36 4.87
C GLN A 301 14.51 -13.31 4.71
N LYS A 302 14.26 -14.61 4.62
CA LYS A 302 15.32 -15.63 4.42
C LYS A 302 16.18 -15.38 3.18
N LEU A 303 15.65 -14.74 2.13
CA LEU A 303 16.46 -14.42 0.94
C LEU A 303 17.49 -13.33 1.20
N PHE A 304 17.22 -12.41 2.15
CA PHE A 304 18.18 -11.39 2.56
C PHE A 304 19.36 -11.95 3.38
N GLU A 305 19.28 -13.19 3.86
CA GLU A 305 20.41 -13.90 4.49
C GLU A 305 21.45 -14.37 3.45
N SER A 306 21.14 -14.28 2.16
CA SER A 306 22.03 -14.59 1.05
C SER A 306 22.10 -13.42 0.05
N PRO A 307 22.71 -12.28 0.43
CA PRO A 307 22.69 -11.03 -0.34
C PRO A 307 23.23 -11.19 -1.77
N SER A 308 24.28 -11.99 -1.96
CA SER A 308 24.85 -12.24 -3.31
C SER A 308 23.84 -12.92 -4.24
N LYS A 309 23.14 -13.95 -3.75
CA LYS A 309 22.11 -14.65 -4.54
C LYS A 309 20.93 -13.73 -4.86
N LEU A 310 20.48 -12.94 -3.89
CA LEU A 310 19.38 -12.00 -4.08
C LEU A 310 19.80 -10.87 -5.03
N ALA A 311 21.07 -10.43 -4.97
CA ALA A 311 21.60 -9.44 -5.90
C ALA A 311 21.59 -9.93 -7.37
N ASP A 312 21.92 -11.20 -7.60
CA ASP A 312 21.83 -11.78 -8.93
C ASP A 312 20.39 -11.81 -9.44
N ILE A 313 19.44 -12.23 -8.61
CA ILE A 313 18.01 -12.24 -8.92
C ILE A 313 17.52 -10.82 -9.27
N PHE A 314 17.86 -9.82 -8.45
CA PHE A 314 17.43 -8.44 -8.66
C PHE A 314 18.10 -7.80 -9.87
N PHE A 315 19.39 -8.10 -10.08
CA PHE A 315 20.10 -7.67 -11.29
C PHE A 315 19.40 -8.23 -12.53
N ASP A 316 19.22 -9.54 -12.63
CA ASP A 316 18.65 -10.20 -13.81
C ASP A 316 17.20 -9.72 -14.05
N ALA A 317 16.38 -9.60 -13.00
CA ALA A 317 15.02 -9.06 -13.09
C ALA A 317 15.03 -7.61 -13.62
N SER A 318 15.92 -6.76 -13.13
CA SER A 318 16.04 -5.36 -13.55
C SER A 318 16.42 -5.17 -15.02
N ARG A 319 17.03 -6.19 -15.67
CA ARG A 319 17.37 -6.11 -17.12
C ARG A 319 16.15 -6.10 -18.02
N HIS A 320 15.04 -6.65 -17.55
CA HIS A 320 13.79 -6.71 -18.32
C HIS A 320 12.95 -5.44 -18.16
N TRP A 321 12.77 -4.97 -16.93
CA TRP A 321 12.02 -3.76 -16.59
C TRP A 321 12.46 -3.21 -15.24
N ASP A 322 12.19 -1.94 -14.96
CA ASP A 322 12.42 -1.38 -13.64
C ASP A 322 11.41 -1.94 -12.61
N PHE A 323 11.86 -2.07 -11.37
CA PHE A 323 10.99 -2.47 -10.27
C PHE A 323 11.25 -1.67 -9.00
N LYS A 324 10.22 -1.58 -8.16
CA LYS A 324 10.29 -0.96 -6.83
C LYS A 324 10.27 -2.03 -5.76
N LEU A 325 11.20 -1.92 -4.82
CA LEU A 325 11.22 -2.68 -3.56
C LEU A 325 10.62 -1.80 -2.48
N TYR A 326 9.46 -2.16 -1.95
CA TYR A 326 8.81 -1.45 -0.85
C TYR A 326 9.24 -2.04 0.49
N VAL A 327 9.89 -1.24 1.32
CA VAL A 327 10.27 -1.60 2.70
C VAL A 327 9.01 -1.70 3.57
N SER A 328 8.07 -0.78 3.40
CA SER A 328 6.86 -0.62 4.23
C SER A 328 5.76 -1.67 4.00
N LYS A 329 5.76 -2.39 2.86
CA LYS A 329 4.66 -3.32 2.51
C LYS A 329 4.94 -4.78 2.88
N ALA A 330 5.66 -4.97 4.00
CA ALA A 330 6.02 -6.26 4.55
C ALA A 330 6.22 -6.10 6.07
N LEU A 331 6.00 -7.13 6.86
CA LEU A 331 5.95 -7.02 8.31
C LEU A 331 7.09 -7.71 9.08
N ALA A 332 8.04 -8.35 8.40
CA ALA A 332 9.27 -8.76 9.06
C ALA A 332 10.08 -7.50 9.44
N GLY A 333 10.51 -7.39 10.70
CA GLY A 333 11.15 -6.20 11.26
C GLY A 333 10.19 -5.08 11.70
N ALA A 334 8.88 -5.30 11.62
CA ALA A 334 7.88 -4.37 12.13
C ALA A 334 7.76 -4.42 13.67
N ALA A 335 7.18 -3.38 14.26
CA ALA A 335 6.91 -3.30 15.69
C ALA A 335 6.03 -4.46 16.15
N LYS A 336 6.37 -5.04 17.31
CA LYS A 336 5.71 -6.26 17.80
C LYS A 336 4.20 -6.09 18.00
N ASP A 337 3.78 -4.98 18.59
CA ASP A 337 2.37 -4.69 18.84
C ASP A 337 1.56 -4.53 17.55
N ALA A 338 2.16 -3.99 16.50
CA ALA A 338 1.58 -3.89 15.17
C ALA A 338 1.39 -5.29 14.56
N VAL A 339 2.41 -6.13 14.60
CA VAL A 339 2.35 -7.53 14.14
C VAL A 339 1.29 -8.33 14.91
N ASP A 340 1.20 -8.15 16.24
CA ASP A 340 0.23 -8.85 17.09
C ASP A 340 -1.23 -8.46 16.75
N ARG A 341 -1.48 -7.20 16.34
CA ARG A 341 -2.79 -6.76 15.83
C ARG A 341 -3.09 -7.35 14.46
N ASP A 342 -2.15 -7.27 13.53
CA ASP A 342 -2.31 -7.76 12.17
C ASP A 342 -2.53 -9.28 12.10
N ARG A 343 -1.94 -10.06 13.01
CA ARG A 343 -2.18 -11.52 13.12
C ARG A 343 -3.62 -11.90 13.47
N LYS A 344 -4.43 -10.96 13.96
CA LYS A 344 -5.86 -11.18 14.24
C LYS A 344 -6.75 -10.91 13.03
N THR A 345 -6.19 -10.49 11.91
CA THR A 345 -6.88 -10.23 10.65
C THR A 345 -6.77 -11.43 9.69
N CYS A 346 -7.44 -11.33 8.54
CA CYS A 346 -7.34 -12.34 7.47
C CYS A 346 -6.36 -11.94 6.36
N ILE A 347 -5.42 -11.03 6.62
CA ILE A 347 -4.34 -10.74 5.67
C ILE A 347 -3.48 -11.99 5.43
N ASN A 348 -2.82 -12.06 4.27
CA ASN A 348 -2.01 -13.23 3.94
C ASN A 348 -0.88 -13.44 4.95
N PRO A 349 -0.79 -14.61 5.61
CA PRO A 349 0.22 -14.88 6.64
C PRO A 349 1.66 -14.76 6.16
N SER A 350 1.94 -14.91 4.86
CA SER A 350 3.30 -14.78 4.31
C SER A 350 3.91 -13.38 4.51
N VAL A 351 3.09 -12.35 4.71
CA VAL A 351 3.55 -10.98 4.97
C VAL A 351 4.39 -10.84 6.24
N PHE A 352 4.11 -11.67 7.27
CA PHE A 352 4.84 -11.62 8.55
C PHE A 352 6.29 -12.10 8.44
N ASN A 353 6.59 -12.91 7.42
CA ASN A 353 7.92 -13.42 7.13
C ASN A 353 8.57 -12.75 5.91
N ALA A 354 7.91 -11.76 5.32
CA ALA A 354 8.43 -10.98 4.22
C ALA A 354 9.19 -9.75 4.74
N ALA A 355 10.40 -9.50 4.22
CA ALA A 355 11.18 -8.32 4.56
C ALA A 355 10.82 -7.13 3.66
N ALA A 356 10.37 -7.40 2.43
CA ALA A 356 10.00 -6.39 1.44
C ALA A 356 8.92 -6.90 0.50
N TRP A 357 8.39 -5.98 -0.30
CA TRP A 357 7.45 -6.27 -1.37
C TRP A 357 7.93 -5.63 -2.68
N VAL A 358 7.99 -6.42 -3.75
CA VAL A 358 8.41 -5.95 -5.08
C VAL A 358 7.19 -5.65 -5.94
N LEU A 359 7.27 -4.56 -6.70
CA LEU A 359 6.32 -4.18 -7.73
C LEU A 359 7.05 -3.90 -9.04
N MET A 360 6.63 -4.56 -10.13
CA MET A 360 6.91 -4.17 -11.50
C MET A 360 5.64 -3.63 -12.14
N GLN A 361 5.74 -2.41 -12.69
CA GLN A 361 4.61 -1.72 -13.30
C GLN A 361 5.03 -1.12 -14.64
N ALA A 362 4.22 -1.34 -15.66
CA ALA A 362 4.26 -0.61 -16.92
C ALA A 362 2.89 -0.01 -17.20
N SER A 363 2.85 1.28 -17.45
CA SER A 363 1.62 2.03 -17.67
C SER A 363 1.88 3.21 -18.60
N ASP A 364 0.82 3.80 -19.07
CA ASP A 364 0.84 5.08 -19.77
C ASP A 364 -0.25 5.99 -19.22
N THR A 365 -0.10 7.28 -19.42
CA THR A 365 -1.02 8.30 -18.90
C THR A 365 -1.73 9.01 -20.05
N ASN A 366 -2.82 9.70 -19.73
CA ASN A 366 -3.68 10.36 -20.71
C ASN A 366 -4.25 9.40 -21.75
N ILE A 367 -4.57 8.18 -21.31
CA ILE A 367 -5.20 7.16 -22.14
C ILE A 367 -6.71 7.14 -21.87
N PHE A 368 -7.50 7.36 -22.93
CA PHE A 368 -8.95 7.41 -22.85
C PHE A 368 -9.54 6.58 -24.00
N PRO A 369 -9.77 5.27 -23.80
CA PRO A 369 -10.35 4.41 -24.83
C PRO A 369 -11.67 4.95 -25.35
N GLY A 370 -11.85 4.98 -26.67
CA GLY A 370 -13.03 5.56 -27.34
C GLY A 370 -12.94 7.06 -27.62
N ILE A 371 -11.81 7.72 -27.27
CA ILE A 371 -11.57 9.14 -27.61
C ILE A 371 -10.44 9.20 -28.65
N PRO A 372 -10.71 9.68 -29.89
CA PRO A 372 -9.68 9.76 -30.93
C PRO A 372 -8.45 10.54 -30.48
N GLY A 373 -7.26 9.96 -30.72
CA GLY A 373 -5.97 10.52 -30.32
C GLY A 373 -5.52 10.18 -28.90
N TYR A 374 -6.38 9.53 -28.11
CA TYR A 374 -6.09 9.10 -26.74
C TYR A 374 -6.24 7.57 -26.57
N GLU A 375 -6.33 6.84 -27.68
CA GLU A 375 -6.44 5.39 -27.68
C GLU A 375 -5.16 4.71 -27.21
N PRO A 376 -5.25 3.57 -26.45
CA PRO A 376 -4.07 2.82 -26.07
C PRO A 376 -3.39 2.20 -27.29
N ASN A 377 -2.08 2.29 -27.37
CA ASN A 377 -1.30 1.53 -28.33
C ASN A 377 -1.15 0.08 -27.88
N ILE A 378 -2.03 -0.79 -28.37
CA ILE A 378 -2.12 -2.19 -27.94
C ILE A 378 -0.84 -2.99 -28.21
N ALA A 379 -0.16 -2.76 -29.34
CA ALA A 379 1.09 -3.46 -29.65
C ALA A 379 2.20 -3.07 -28.67
N TYR A 380 2.32 -1.78 -28.39
CA TYR A 380 3.26 -1.26 -27.39
C TYR A 380 2.91 -1.77 -25.98
N ALA A 381 1.64 -1.71 -25.59
CA ALA A 381 1.15 -2.21 -24.29
C ALA A 381 1.51 -3.69 -24.07
N LYS A 382 1.26 -4.55 -25.08
CA LYS A 382 1.65 -5.97 -25.03
C LYS A 382 3.14 -6.17 -24.91
N SER A 383 3.96 -5.35 -25.58
CA SER A 383 5.42 -5.43 -25.49
C SER A 383 5.92 -5.08 -24.08
N LEU A 384 5.31 -4.09 -23.43
CA LEU A 384 5.66 -3.72 -22.06
C LEU A 384 5.17 -4.76 -21.03
N ALA A 385 3.94 -5.28 -21.19
CA ALA A 385 3.44 -6.38 -20.38
C ALA A 385 4.36 -7.61 -20.42
N ALA A 386 4.88 -7.95 -21.59
CA ALA A 386 5.83 -9.05 -21.75
C ALA A 386 7.16 -8.81 -21.01
N LYS A 387 7.65 -7.57 -20.98
CA LYS A 387 8.86 -7.21 -20.21
C LYS A 387 8.63 -7.32 -18.70
N VAL A 388 7.49 -6.83 -18.21
CA VAL A 388 7.08 -6.98 -16.80
C VAL A 388 6.98 -8.44 -16.42
N GLU A 389 6.33 -9.27 -17.26
CA GLU A 389 6.22 -10.71 -17.03
C GLU A 389 7.57 -11.40 -16.99
N ALA A 390 8.48 -11.07 -17.92
CA ALA A 390 9.81 -11.67 -17.97
C ALA A 390 10.63 -11.35 -16.70
N GLY A 391 10.61 -10.11 -16.24
CA GLY A 391 11.31 -9.71 -15.03
C GLY A 391 10.68 -10.29 -13.76
N MET A 392 9.34 -10.25 -13.65
CA MET A 392 8.65 -10.78 -12.47
C MET A 392 8.74 -12.31 -12.39
N ARG A 393 8.82 -13.02 -13.51
CA ARG A 393 9.02 -14.48 -13.51
C ARG A 393 10.31 -14.87 -12.79
N ILE A 394 11.42 -14.15 -12.97
CA ILE A 394 12.67 -14.39 -12.25
C ILE A 394 12.47 -14.30 -10.74
N ILE A 395 11.70 -13.29 -10.29
CA ILE A 395 11.39 -13.10 -8.87
C ILE A 395 10.44 -14.20 -8.37
N ARG A 396 9.42 -14.57 -9.14
CA ARG A 396 8.49 -15.67 -8.77
C ARG A 396 9.20 -17.00 -8.63
N ASP A 397 10.09 -17.34 -9.56
CA ASP A 397 10.87 -18.59 -9.53
C ASP A 397 11.77 -18.67 -8.29
N ALA A 398 12.29 -17.52 -7.84
CA ALA A 398 13.06 -17.43 -6.60
C ALA A 398 12.19 -17.44 -5.32
N THR A 399 10.88 -17.23 -5.45
CA THR A 399 9.94 -17.09 -4.32
C THR A 399 8.68 -17.95 -4.50
N PRO A 400 8.78 -19.28 -4.74
CA PRO A 400 7.65 -20.11 -5.19
C PRO A 400 6.49 -20.19 -4.18
N HIS A 401 6.77 -19.95 -2.88
CA HIS A 401 5.78 -20.03 -1.81
C HIS A 401 5.40 -18.67 -1.22
N ALA A 402 5.89 -17.58 -1.78
CA ALA A 402 5.53 -16.24 -1.33
C ALA A 402 4.13 -15.87 -1.84
N GLY A 403 3.39 -15.15 -1.00
CA GLY A 403 2.12 -14.56 -1.37
C GLY A 403 2.27 -13.18 -2.01
N ASN A 404 1.13 -12.52 -2.16
CA ASN A 404 1.04 -11.19 -2.73
C ASN A 404 -0.02 -10.34 -2.04
N TYR A 405 0.06 -9.02 -2.23
CA TYR A 405 -0.89 -8.04 -1.72
C TYR A 405 -2.10 -7.92 -2.67
N ALA A 406 -3.28 -8.38 -2.23
CA ALA A 406 -4.49 -8.47 -3.03
C ALA A 406 -4.98 -7.14 -3.65
N ASN A 407 -4.62 -5.98 -3.07
CA ASN A 407 -4.99 -4.68 -3.64
C ASN A 407 -4.02 -4.20 -4.73
N GLN A 408 -2.85 -4.82 -4.85
CA GLN A 408 -1.82 -4.41 -5.79
C GLN A 408 -1.16 -5.64 -6.43
N ALA A 409 -1.93 -6.39 -7.19
CA ALA A 409 -1.54 -7.65 -7.80
C ALA A 409 -1.82 -7.67 -9.31
N ASP A 410 -1.38 -8.71 -9.99
CA ASP A 410 -1.69 -8.95 -11.39
C ASP A 410 -3.20 -9.20 -11.58
N TYR A 411 -3.77 -8.59 -12.63
CA TYR A 411 -5.13 -8.90 -13.04
C TYR A 411 -5.30 -10.38 -13.41
N HIS A 412 -4.25 -11.03 -13.91
CA HIS A 412 -4.19 -12.44 -14.29
C HIS A 412 -3.43 -13.31 -13.27
N GLU A 413 -3.37 -12.90 -11.99
CA GLU A 413 -2.63 -13.64 -10.95
C GLU A 413 -3.04 -15.11 -10.91
N PRO A 414 -2.13 -16.06 -11.21
CA PRO A 414 -2.44 -17.48 -11.11
C PRO A 414 -2.58 -17.88 -9.64
N ASP A 415 -3.44 -18.88 -9.35
CA ASP A 415 -3.69 -19.38 -7.99
C ASP A 415 -3.98 -18.25 -6.99
N TRP A 416 -4.69 -17.20 -7.44
CA TRP A 416 -4.91 -15.96 -6.70
C TRP A 416 -5.49 -16.18 -5.29
N GLN A 417 -6.32 -17.21 -5.07
CA GLN A 417 -6.87 -17.56 -3.76
C GLN A 417 -5.74 -17.80 -2.75
N LYS A 418 -4.79 -18.64 -3.13
CA LYS A 418 -3.62 -18.98 -2.32
C LYS A 418 -2.64 -17.80 -2.25
N THR A 419 -2.43 -17.12 -3.37
CA THR A 419 -1.49 -16.01 -3.47
C THR A 419 -1.93 -14.81 -2.62
N PHE A 420 -3.23 -14.48 -2.58
CA PHE A 420 -3.73 -13.33 -1.83
C PHE A 420 -4.00 -13.62 -0.35
N TRP A 421 -4.41 -14.84 0.01
CA TRP A 421 -4.84 -15.14 1.38
C TRP A 421 -4.17 -16.35 2.01
N GLY A 422 -3.40 -17.14 1.25
CA GLY A 422 -2.75 -18.34 1.78
C GLY A 422 -3.76 -19.28 2.43
N ASN A 423 -3.46 -19.73 3.64
CA ASN A 423 -4.31 -20.63 4.41
C ASN A 423 -5.59 -19.98 4.97
N ASN A 424 -5.77 -18.67 4.84
CA ASN A 424 -6.99 -17.98 5.29
C ASN A 424 -8.15 -18.11 4.30
N TYR A 425 -7.88 -18.49 3.03
CA TYR A 425 -8.92 -18.54 2.00
C TYR A 425 -10.12 -19.44 2.33
N PRO A 426 -9.96 -20.66 2.85
CA PRO A 426 -11.11 -21.51 3.20
C PRO A 426 -12.06 -20.87 4.24
N GLN A 427 -11.52 -20.17 5.23
CA GLN A 427 -12.30 -19.44 6.22
C GLN A 427 -13.05 -18.27 5.56
N LEU A 428 -12.37 -17.51 4.71
CA LEU A 428 -12.98 -16.40 3.96
C LEU A 428 -14.14 -16.89 3.10
N LEU A 429 -13.96 -18.01 2.40
CA LEU A 429 -14.99 -18.62 1.57
C LEU A 429 -16.21 -19.10 2.40
N ALA A 430 -15.97 -19.68 3.59
CA ALA A 430 -17.04 -20.08 4.50
C ALA A 430 -17.87 -18.85 4.95
N VAL A 431 -17.23 -17.74 5.26
CA VAL A 431 -17.91 -16.48 5.59
C VAL A 431 -18.68 -15.93 4.39
N LYS A 432 -18.09 -15.97 3.21
CA LYS A 432 -18.75 -15.57 1.95
C LYS A 432 -20.02 -16.37 1.74
N ASN A 433 -19.97 -17.70 1.88
CA ASN A 433 -21.13 -18.59 1.73
C ASN A 433 -22.24 -18.28 2.74
N LYS A 434 -21.88 -17.82 3.95
CA LYS A 434 -22.86 -17.48 4.98
C LYS A 434 -23.56 -16.14 4.74
N TYR A 435 -22.80 -15.09 4.37
CA TYR A 435 -23.32 -13.72 4.31
C TYR A 435 -23.70 -13.24 2.91
N ASP A 436 -23.23 -13.93 1.87
CA ASP A 436 -23.57 -13.66 0.47
C ASP A 436 -23.61 -14.94 -0.37
N PRO A 437 -24.53 -15.89 -0.05
CA PRO A 437 -24.63 -17.18 -0.75
C PRO A 437 -24.96 -17.02 -2.25
N GLU A 438 -25.66 -15.96 -2.62
CA GLU A 438 -26.05 -15.66 -4.01
C GLU A 438 -24.97 -14.91 -4.80
N ARG A 439 -23.82 -14.58 -4.19
CA ARG A 439 -22.71 -13.86 -4.84
C ARG A 439 -23.12 -12.50 -5.43
N ILE A 440 -24.00 -11.77 -4.73
CA ILE A 440 -24.42 -10.41 -5.11
C ILE A 440 -23.20 -9.48 -5.16
N PHE A 441 -22.30 -9.59 -4.16
CA PHE A 441 -21.04 -8.85 -4.04
C PHE A 441 -19.88 -9.65 -4.64
N SER A 442 -19.78 -9.68 -5.97
CA SER A 442 -18.73 -10.41 -6.67
C SER A 442 -17.97 -9.49 -7.62
N THR A 443 -16.67 -9.44 -7.47
CA THR A 443 -15.75 -8.70 -8.33
C THR A 443 -14.61 -9.62 -8.78
N HIS A 444 -13.76 -9.13 -9.69
CA HIS A 444 -12.62 -9.90 -10.18
C HIS A 444 -11.70 -10.31 -9.03
N HIS A 445 -11.35 -11.59 -8.93
CA HIS A 445 -10.51 -12.18 -7.89
C HIS A 445 -10.96 -11.82 -6.44
N SER A 446 -12.25 -11.60 -6.21
CA SER A 446 -12.80 -11.53 -4.86
C SER A 446 -13.11 -12.93 -4.33
N VAL A 447 -13.16 -13.08 -3.00
CA VAL A 447 -13.44 -14.37 -2.36
C VAL A 447 -14.74 -14.98 -2.90
N GLY A 448 -14.68 -16.20 -3.42
CA GLY A 448 -15.81 -16.92 -4.01
C GLY A 448 -16.16 -16.51 -5.44
N SER A 449 -15.39 -15.64 -6.09
CA SER A 449 -15.66 -15.22 -7.46
C SER A 449 -15.45 -16.33 -8.49
N GLU A 450 -14.66 -17.34 -8.19
CA GLU A 450 -14.49 -18.55 -9.02
C GLU A 450 -15.75 -19.40 -9.13
N LEU A 451 -16.72 -19.16 -8.25
CA LEU A 451 -18.02 -19.87 -8.24
C LEU A 451 -19.11 -19.07 -8.95
N CYS A 452 -18.76 -17.89 -9.51
CA CYS A 452 -19.67 -17.09 -10.32
C CYS A 452 -19.57 -17.57 -11.78
N GLY A 453 -20.58 -18.27 -12.27
CA GLY A 453 -20.73 -18.65 -13.67
C GLY A 453 -20.96 -17.46 -14.62
#